data_c60e98067c966ffd17b35b6b7b52afca
#
_entry.id   c60e98067c966ffd17b35b6b7b52afca
#
_cell.length_a   1.000
_cell.length_b   1.000
_cell.length_c   1.000
_cell.angle_alpha   90.00
_cell.angle_beta   90.00
_cell.angle_gamma   90.00
#
_symmetry.space_group_name_H-M   'P 1'
#
loop_
_entity.id
_entity.type
_entity.pdbx_description
1 polymer ?
#
loop_
_entity_poly.entity_id
_entity_poly.type
_entity_poly.pdbx_seq_one_letter_code
_entity_poly.pdbx_strand_id
1 'polypeptide(L)'
;WGYVDDLLMEVNNQYAKIRDGLYDYNRCNLNASVIYLMLSNAIHDVINKTECLFFINTPHSINGEENIDKRTTESPWIYDELKTTSIIKTKIPDRIQAMVDRYNNSQNFMVDSAEPIWIRSVNKELNSLTELPNSILVRWKNNYEKDRTNDALDEFYCLLFNIKF
;
A
#
# COMPACT_ATOMS: atom_id res chain seq x y z
N TRP A 1 4.32 12.56 -6.77
CA TRP A 1 5.30 12.93 -5.71
C TRP A 1 5.93 14.32 -5.91
N GLY A 2 5.73 14.99 -7.06
CA GLY A 2 6.25 16.35 -7.28
C GLY A 2 5.93 17.37 -6.17
N TYR A 3 4.76 17.25 -5.54
CA TYR A 3 4.37 18.08 -4.39
C TYR A 3 5.30 17.97 -3.17
N VAL A 4 5.95 16.82 -2.96
CA VAL A 4 6.87 16.64 -1.81
C VAL A 4 8.15 17.44 -2.03
N ASP A 5 8.66 17.46 -3.25
CA ASP A 5 9.85 18.22 -3.60
C ASP A 5 9.57 19.72 -3.52
N ASP A 6 8.40 20.16 -3.98
CA ASP A 6 7.98 21.56 -3.88
C ASP A 6 7.82 21.98 -2.41
N LEU A 7 7.17 21.16 -1.58
CA LEU A 7 7.01 21.40 -0.15
C LEU A 7 8.37 21.46 0.56
N LEU A 8 9.28 20.53 0.25
CA LEU A 8 10.60 20.49 0.83
C LEU A 8 11.41 21.74 0.44
N MET A 9 11.30 22.16 -0.80
CA MET A 9 11.94 23.39 -1.29
C MET A 9 11.39 24.62 -0.56
N GLU A 10 10.08 24.72 -0.38
CA GLU A 10 9.45 25.83 0.34
C GLU A 10 9.90 25.89 1.81
N VAL A 11 9.87 24.76 2.51
CA VAL A 11 10.31 24.65 3.91
C VAL A 11 11.81 24.98 4.03
N ASN A 12 12.65 24.52 3.11
CA ASN A 12 14.07 24.84 3.11
C ASN A 12 14.32 26.33 2.85
N ASN A 13 13.55 26.96 1.96
CA ASN A 13 13.62 28.39 1.74
C ASN A 13 13.29 29.20 3.00
N GLN A 14 12.32 28.71 3.78
CA GLN A 14 11.88 29.42 4.98
C GLN A 14 12.81 29.17 6.19
N TYR A 15 13.29 27.92 6.39
CA TYR A 15 13.95 27.51 7.63
C TYR A 15 15.42 27.14 7.51
N ALA A 16 15.91 26.86 6.30
CA ALA A 16 17.30 26.45 6.07
C ALA A 16 18.14 27.46 5.25
N LYS A 17 17.48 28.41 4.64
CA LYS A 17 18.17 29.40 3.80
C LYS A 17 19.07 30.31 4.64
N ILE A 18 20.35 30.39 4.28
CA ILE A 18 21.34 31.30 4.90
C ILE A 18 21.41 32.59 4.08
N ARG A 19 21.53 32.49 2.76
CA ARG A 19 21.50 33.56 1.77
C ARG A 19 21.11 33.00 0.41
N ASP A 20 20.98 33.84 -0.60
CA ASP A 20 20.56 33.39 -1.93
C ASP A 20 21.48 32.29 -2.48
N GLY A 21 20.87 31.16 -2.80
CA GLY A 21 21.57 29.98 -3.31
C GLY A 21 22.37 29.20 -2.27
N LEU A 22 22.34 29.57 -0.98
CA LEU A 22 23.05 28.86 0.08
C LEU A 22 22.09 28.42 1.20
N TYR A 23 22.11 27.13 1.51
CA TYR A 23 21.31 26.52 2.56
C TYR A 23 22.18 25.82 3.61
N ASP A 24 21.70 25.81 4.84
CA ASP A 24 22.29 25.03 5.92
C ASP A 24 21.97 23.53 5.72
N TYR A 25 23.00 22.73 5.50
CA TYR A 25 22.88 21.31 5.21
C TYR A 25 22.17 20.54 6.34
N ASN A 26 22.48 20.82 7.59
CA ASN A 26 21.88 20.12 8.74
C ASN A 26 20.39 20.45 8.86
N ARG A 27 20.02 21.71 8.63
CA ARG A 27 18.62 22.13 8.62
C ARG A 27 17.84 21.53 7.46
N CYS A 28 18.45 21.45 6.27
CA CYS A 28 17.82 20.76 5.12
C CYS A 28 17.55 19.29 5.43
N ASN A 29 18.51 18.58 6.02
CA ASN A 29 18.34 17.18 6.41
C ASN A 29 17.27 17.00 7.50
N LEU A 30 17.24 17.90 8.48
CA LEU A 30 16.19 17.89 9.51
C LEU A 30 14.81 18.11 8.89
N ASN A 31 14.66 19.12 8.04
CA ASN A 31 13.40 19.42 7.36
C ASN A 31 12.93 18.24 6.51
N ALA A 32 13.84 17.62 5.74
CA ALA A 32 13.53 16.43 4.96
C ALA A 32 13.05 15.28 5.85
N SER A 33 13.76 15.02 6.94
CA SER A 33 13.39 13.94 7.89
C SER A 33 12.02 14.18 8.51
N VAL A 34 11.70 15.40 8.91
CA VAL A 34 10.40 15.76 9.49
C VAL A 34 9.28 15.61 8.46
N ILE A 35 9.47 16.11 7.25
CA ILE A 35 8.46 16.01 6.18
C ILE A 35 8.20 14.54 5.83
N TYR A 36 9.25 13.76 5.65
CA TYR A 36 9.09 12.33 5.35
C TYR A 36 8.40 11.56 6.47
N LEU A 37 8.71 11.86 7.72
CA LEU A 37 8.03 11.24 8.86
C LEU A 37 6.54 11.62 8.92
N MET A 38 6.20 12.89 8.68
CA MET A 38 4.81 13.34 8.65
C MET A 38 4.02 12.67 7.52
N LEU A 39 4.61 12.54 6.33
CA LEU A 39 3.98 11.89 5.19
C LEU A 39 3.82 10.38 5.42
N SER A 40 4.83 9.70 5.97
CA SER A 40 4.73 8.29 6.34
C SER A 40 3.60 8.07 7.34
N ASN A 41 3.51 8.87 8.39
CA ASN A 41 2.40 8.79 9.34
C ASN A 41 1.03 9.03 8.69
N ALA A 42 0.93 9.99 7.78
CA ALA A 42 -0.31 10.25 7.06
C ALA A 42 -0.71 9.07 6.15
N ILE A 43 0.24 8.43 5.48
CA ILE A 43 0.01 7.21 4.69
C ILE A 43 -0.47 6.07 5.59
N HIS A 44 0.19 5.84 6.73
CA HIS A 44 -0.23 4.82 7.70
C HIS A 44 -1.66 5.05 8.19
N ASP A 45 -2.01 6.30 8.49
CA ASP A 45 -3.36 6.68 8.90
C ASP A 45 -4.40 6.42 7.81
N VAL A 46 -4.08 6.74 6.56
CA VAL A 46 -4.96 6.47 5.42
C VAL A 46 -5.15 4.98 5.25
N ILE A 47 -4.07 4.19 5.20
CA ILE A 47 -4.14 2.73 5.06
C ILE A 47 -4.97 2.11 6.20
N ASN A 48 -4.76 2.55 7.44
CA ASN A 48 -5.49 2.04 8.60
C ASN A 48 -6.99 2.38 8.59
N LYS A 49 -7.38 3.47 7.93
CA LYS A 49 -8.77 3.92 7.81
C LYS A 49 -9.48 3.41 6.56
N THR A 50 -8.73 2.93 5.58
CA THR A 50 -9.32 2.37 4.35
C THR A 50 -9.74 0.93 4.56
N GLU A 51 -10.86 0.56 3.97
CA GLU A 51 -11.37 -0.80 4.02
C GLU A 51 -10.62 -1.73 3.05
N CYS A 52 -10.18 -1.19 1.92
CA CYS A 52 -9.50 -1.95 0.88
C CYS A 52 -8.37 -1.12 0.27
N LEU A 53 -7.24 -1.76 -0.01
CA LEU A 53 -6.10 -1.17 -0.70
C LEU A 53 -5.78 -2.02 -1.93
N PHE A 54 -5.72 -1.35 -3.10
CA PHE A 54 -5.28 -1.98 -4.35
C PHE A 54 -3.84 -1.60 -4.63
N PHE A 55 -2.96 -2.58 -4.63
CA PHE A 55 -1.58 -2.40 -5.08
C PHE A 55 -1.47 -2.76 -6.56
N ILE A 56 -1.10 -1.77 -7.38
CA ILE A 56 -0.89 -1.97 -8.83
C ILE A 56 0.59 -2.27 -9.05
N ASN A 57 0.91 -3.56 -9.22
CA ASN A 57 2.26 -4.00 -9.51
C ASN A 57 2.60 -3.67 -10.97
N THR A 58 3.58 -2.80 -11.17
CA THR A 58 4.11 -2.45 -12.50
C THR A 58 5.63 -2.63 -12.53
N PRO A 59 6.24 -2.83 -13.71
CA PRO A 59 7.69 -2.93 -13.83
C PRO A 59 8.46 -1.72 -13.28
N HIS A 60 7.80 -0.56 -13.16
CA HIS A 60 8.38 0.65 -12.58
C HIS A 60 8.24 0.73 -11.05
N SER A 61 7.31 -0.03 -10.47
CA SER A 61 7.10 -0.05 -9.01
C SER A 61 7.93 -1.12 -8.32
N ILE A 62 8.06 -2.28 -8.96
CA ILE A 62 8.77 -3.45 -8.42
C ILE A 62 9.75 -3.98 -9.46
N ASN A 63 11.00 -4.13 -9.08
CA ASN A 63 12.04 -4.77 -9.87
C ASN A 63 12.07 -6.29 -9.58
N GLY A 64 12.49 -7.10 -10.56
CA GLY A 64 12.70 -8.55 -10.40
C GLY A 64 11.48 -9.41 -10.70
N GLU A 65 10.60 -8.99 -11.61
CA GLU A 65 9.39 -9.74 -11.99
C GLU A 65 9.65 -11.18 -12.46
N GLU A 66 10.77 -11.44 -13.11
CA GLU A 66 11.14 -12.78 -13.60
C GLU A 66 11.54 -13.76 -12.49
N ASN A 67 11.91 -13.24 -11.30
CA ASN A 67 12.31 -14.06 -10.17
C ASN A 67 11.54 -13.61 -8.92
N ILE A 68 10.52 -14.37 -8.57
CA ILE A 68 9.63 -14.11 -7.43
C ILE A 68 10.41 -13.89 -6.12
N ASP A 69 11.53 -14.58 -5.95
CA ASP A 69 12.35 -14.50 -4.73
C ASP A 69 13.24 -13.24 -4.65
N LYS A 70 13.28 -12.43 -5.72
CA LYS A 70 14.13 -11.24 -5.81
C LYS A 70 13.38 -9.95 -6.11
N ARG A 71 12.09 -9.90 -5.78
CA ARG A 71 11.30 -8.68 -5.96
C ARG A 71 11.77 -7.60 -5.00
N THR A 72 12.13 -6.45 -5.55
CA THR A 72 12.65 -5.31 -4.81
C THR A 72 12.01 -4.01 -5.28
N THR A 73 12.03 -2.99 -4.44
CA THR A 73 11.65 -1.64 -4.82
C THR A 73 12.74 -0.64 -4.41
N GLU A 74 13.01 0.31 -5.29
CA GLU A 74 13.89 1.45 -5.00
C GLU A 74 13.12 2.58 -4.30
N SER A 75 11.79 2.59 -4.42
CA SER A 75 10.95 3.61 -3.80
C SER A 75 10.78 3.36 -2.29
N PRO A 76 11.24 4.29 -1.43
CA PRO A 76 11.01 4.21 0.00
C PRO A 76 9.51 4.23 0.34
N TRP A 77 8.70 4.92 -0.46
CA TRP A 77 7.26 5.04 -0.26
C TRP A 77 6.52 3.75 -0.55
N ILE A 78 6.80 3.11 -1.70
CA ILE A 78 6.22 1.80 -2.03
C ILE A 78 6.59 0.77 -0.97
N TYR A 79 7.83 0.80 -0.50
CA TYR A 79 8.27 -0.07 0.59
C TYR A 79 7.48 0.18 1.87
N ASP A 80 7.31 1.43 2.28
CA ASP A 80 6.59 1.82 3.49
C ASP A 80 5.10 1.46 3.41
N GLU A 81 4.45 1.70 2.26
CA GLU A 81 3.07 1.31 1.99
C GLU A 81 2.88 -0.21 2.10
N LEU A 82 3.71 -1.00 1.41
CA LEU A 82 3.65 -2.45 1.45
C LEU A 82 3.98 -2.99 2.85
N LYS A 83 4.97 -2.40 3.53
CA LYS A 83 5.31 -2.79 4.89
C LYS A 83 4.16 -2.53 5.85
N THR A 84 3.54 -1.38 5.74
CA THR A 84 2.39 -0.97 6.54
C THR A 84 1.21 -1.92 6.34
N THR A 85 0.89 -2.29 5.10
CA THR A 85 -0.17 -3.27 4.83
C THR A 85 0.11 -4.64 5.42
N SER A 86 1.37 -5.05 5.49
CA SER A 86 1.76 -6.33 6.11
C SER A 86 1.66 -6.33 7.64
N ILE A 87 1.73 -5.15 8.28
CA ILE A 87 1.66 -4.96 9.73
C ILE A 87 0.22 -4.72 10.19
N ILE A 88 -0.50 -3.88 9.46
CA ILE A 88 -1.92 -3.62 9.73
C ILE A 88 -2.67 -4.89 9.34
N LYS A 89 -3.17 -5.59 10.34
CA LYS A 89 -4.00 -6.78 10.10
C LYS A 89 -5.21 -6.37 9.29
N THR A 90 -5.31 -6.88 8.08
CA THR A 90 -6.47 -6.72 7.23
C THR A 90 -7.69 -7.27 7.98
N LYS A 91 -8.59 -6.41 8.40
CA LYS A 91 -9.88 -6.83 8.93
C LYS A 91 -10.84 -6.91 7.76
N ILE A 92 -11.27 -8.12 7.45
CA ILE A 92 -12.44 -8.29 6.61
C ILE A 92 -13.60 -7.61 7.38
N PRO A 93 -14.39 -6.71 6.74
CA PRO A 93 -15.51 -6.07 7.39
C PRO A 93 -16.44 -7.10 8.04
N ASP A 94 -16.96 -6.81 9.26
CA ASP A 94 -17.79 -7.74 10.03
C ASP A 94 -18.99 -8.25 9.21
N ARG A 95 -19.55 -7.40 8.34
CA ARG A 95 -20.64 -7.74 7.43
C ARG A 95 -20.26 -8.82 6.41
N ILE A 96 -18.99 -8.83 5.98
CA ILE A 96 -18.43 -9.84 5.05
C ILE A 96 -17.89 -11.04 5.81
N GLN A 97 -17.28 -10.84 6.99
CA GLN A 97 -16.75 -11.92 7.82
C GLN A 97 -17.81 -12.99 8.12
N ALA A 98 -19.02 -12.56 8.47
CA ALA A 98 -20.14 -13.48 8.71
C ALA A 98 -20.50 -14.33 7.47
N MET A 99 -20.25 -13.82 6.27
CA MET A 99 -20.44 -14.56 5.02
C MET A 99 -19.26 -15.50 4.75
N VAL A 100 -18.02 -15.05 4.97
CA VAL A 100 -16.79 -15.83 4.80
C VAL A 100 -16.76 -17.01 5.77
N ASP A 101 -17.13 -16.82 7.04
CA ASP A 101 -17.12 -17.87 8.06
C ASP A 101 -18.08 -19.02 7.76
N ARG A 102 -19.15 -18.75 7.04
CA ARG A 102 -20.07 -19.81 6.56
C ARG A 102 -19.47 -20.66 5.45
N TYR A 103 -18.49 -20.12 4.70
CA TYR A 103 -17.86 -20.79 3.56
C TYR A 103 -16.50 -21.44 3.88
N ASN A 104 -15.73 -20.90 4.84
CA ASN A 104 -14.35 -21.31 5.10
C ASN A 104 -14.22 -22.06 6.43
N ASN A 105 -14.49 -23.35 6.43
CA ASN A 105 -14.09 -24.25 7.54
C ASN A 105 -12.69 -24.86 7.31
N SER A 106 -11.76 -24.20 6.63
CA SER A 106 -10.35 -24.66 6.53
C SER A 106 -9.43 -23.59 5.91
N GLN A 107 -8.48 -23.05 6.64
CA GLN A 107 -7.01 -23.09 6.44
C GLN A 107 -6.27 -22.03 7.23
N ASN A 108 -5.22 -22.46 7.95
CA ASN A 108 -4.29 -21.63 8.73
C ASN A 108 -3.07 -21.25 7.91
N PHE A 109 -2.55 -20.02 8.07
CA PHE A 109 -1.26 -19.60 7.53
C PHE A 109 -0.28 -19.16 8.64
N MET A 110 0.98 -19.59 8.51
CA MET A 110 2.11 -19.20 9.37
C MET A 110 3.03 -18.19 8.68
N VAL A 111 3.65 -17.29 9.46
CA VAL A 111 4.59 -16.27 8.99
C VAL A 111 5.96 -16.49 9.63
N ASP A 112 7.03 -16.42 8.84
CA ASP A 112 8.43 -16.54 9.28
C ASP A 112 9.26 -15.28 8.98
N SER A 113 10.34 -15.04 9.74
CA SER A 113 11.09 -13.79 9.84
C SER A 113 12.43 -13.80 9.06
N ALA A 114 12.87 -12.67 8.51
CA ALA A 114 14.15 -12.53 7.80
C ALA A 114 14.82 -11.14 7.89
N GLU A 115 16.10 -11.09 7.58
CA GLU A 115 17.18 -10.15 7.88
C GLU A 115 17.27 -8.87 7.00
N PRO A 116 18.08 -7.84 7.39
CA PRO A 116 18.10 -6.53 6.74
C PRO A 116 19.13 -6.45 5.60
N ILE A 117 18.69 -6.09 4.41
CA ILE A 117 19.54 -5.69 3.28
C ILE A 117 19.03 -4.34 2.77
N TRP A 118 19.93 -3.42 2.37
CA TRP A 118 19.61 -2.08 1.87
C TRP A 118 18.82 -2.08 0.55
N ILE A 119 18.83 -3.19 -0.20
CA ILE A 119 17.87 -3.47 -1.26
C ILE A 119 16.61 -3.99 -0.58
N ARG A 120 15.54 -3.22 -0.67
CA ARG A 120 14.29 -3.52 0.00
C ARG A 120 13.57 -4.65 -0.70
N SER A 121 13.77 -5.87 -0.21
CA SER A 121 12.93 -6.99 -0.64
C SER A 121 11.49 -6.75 -0.19
N VAL A 122 10.56 -6.93 -1.11
CA VAL A 122 9.11 -6.79 -0.86
C VAL A 122 8.36 -8.10 -1.06
N ASN A 123 9.06 -9.22 -1.12
CA ASN A 123 8.47 -10.54 -1.38
C ASN A 123 7.44 -10.93 -0.32
N LYS A 124 7.77 -10.74 0.96
CA LYS A 124 6.86 -11.08 2.07
C LYS A 124 5.61 -10.24 2.02
N GLU A 125 5.78 -8.95 1.81
CA GLU A 125 4.71 -7.98 1.75
C GLU A 125 3.78 -8.25 0.55
N LEU A 126 4.35 -8.49 -0.62
CA LEU A 126 3.57 -8.85 -1.82
C LEU A 126 2.87 -10.20 -1.66
N ASN A 127 3.53 -11.19 -1.07
CA ASN A 127 2.93 -12.50 -0.84
C ASN A 127 1.81 -12.47 0.23
N SER A 128 1.76 -11.43 1.07
CA SER A 128 0.66 -11.22 2.01
C SER A 128 -0.59 -10.60 1.37
N LEU A 129 -0.47 -10.03 0.18
CA LEU A 129 -1.59 -9.48 -0.57
C LEU A 129 -2.33 -10.59 -1.32
N THR A 130 -3.66 -10.46 -1.37
CA THR A 130 -4.49 -11.35 -2.19
C THR A 130 -4.34 -10.98 -3.66
N GLU A 131 -3.95 -11.93 -4.49
CA GLU A 131 -3.89 -11.72 -5.93
C GLU A 131 -5.30 -11.45 -6.48
N LEU A 132 -5.44 -10.37 -7.25
CA LEU A 132 -6.68 -9.99 -7.89
C LEU A 132 -6.64 -10.36 -9.38
N PRO A 133 -7.30 -11.45 -9.80
CA PRO A 133 -7.41 -11.80 -11.21
C PRO A 133 -8.13 -10.69 -12.02
N ASN A 134 -7.62 -10.40 -13.19
CA ASN A 134 -8.22 -9.39 -14.08
C ASN A 134 -9.70 -9.72 -14.41
N SER A 135 -10.06 -11.00 -14.47
CA SER A 135 -11.44 -11.45 -14.67
C SER A 135 -12.40 -10.98 -13.57
N ILE A 136 -11.96 -10.97 -12.31
CA ILE A 136 -12.75 -10.46 -11.18
C ILE A 136 -12.90 -8.94 -11.31
N LEU A 137 -11.83 -8.23 -11.61
CA LEU A 137 -11.86 -6.78 -11.76
C LEU A 137 -12.82 -6.34 -12.88
N VAL A 138 -12.74 -6.99 -14.04
CA VAL A 138 -13.62 -6.71 -15.18
C VAL A 138 -15.08 -7.04 -14.84
N ARG A 139 -15.33 -8.17 -14.16
CA ARG A 139 -16.68 -8.56 -13.76
C ARG A 139 -17.27 -7.59 -12.75
N TRP A 140 -16.50 -7.20 -11.74
CA TRP A 140 -16.90 -6.19 -10.76
C TRP A 140 -17.27 -4.87 -11.41
N LYS A 141 -16.39 -4.35 -12.31
CA LYS A 141 -16.67 -3.13 -13.06
C LYS A 141 -17.97 -3.23 -13.84
N ASN A 142 -18.16 -4.30 -14.61
CA ASN A 142 -19.33 -4.49 -15.45
C ASN A 142 -20.63 -4.61 -14.64
N ASN A 143 -20.58 -5.23 -13.48
CA ASN A 143 -21.73 -5.36 -12.59
C ASN A 143 -22.08 -4.01 -11.97
N TYR A 144 -21.09 -3.27 -11.46
CA TYR A 144 -21.28 -1.95 -10.89
C TYR A 144 -21.83 -0.93 -11.90
N GLU A 145 -21.44 -1.02 -13.18
CA GLU A 145 -21.97 -0.18 -14.24
C GLU A 145 -23.46 -0.48 -14.55
N LYS A 146 -23.92 -1.71 -14.31
CA LYS A 146 -25.31 -2.13 -14.53
C LYS A 146 -26.21 -1.80 -13.36
N ASP A 147 -25.74 -1.97 -12.16
CA ASP A 147 -26.50 -1.74 -10.93
C ASP A 147 -25.63 -0.99 -9.93
N ARG A 148 -25.93 0.31 -9.75
CA ARG A 148 -25.25 1.20 -8.80
C ARG A 148 -25.93 1.27 -7.44
N THR A 149 -26.92 0.43 -7.19
CA THR A 149 -27.71 0.45 -5.94
C THR A 149 -27.01 -0.31 -4.82
N ASN A 150 -26.15 -1.25 -5.16
CA ASN A 150 -25.40 -2.05 -4.21
C ASN A 150 -24.10 -1.34 -3.78
N ASP A 151 -23.62 -1.65 -2.57
CA ASP A 151 -22.29 -1.23 -2.15
C ASP A 151 -21.25 -1.90 -3.04
N ALA A 152 -20.43 -1.07 -3.72
CA ALA A 152 -19.44 -1.55 -4.68
C ALA A 152 -18.42 -2.51 -4.07
N LEU A 153 -18.03 -2.27 -2.81
CA LEU A 153 -17.04 -3.11 -2.12
C LEU A 153 -17.66 -4.42 -1.66
N ASP A 154 -18.92 -4.45 -1.27
CA ASP A 154 -19.60 -5.70 -0.88
C ASP A 154 -19.68 -6.65 -2.07
N GLU A 155 -20.05 -6.15 -3.24
CA GLU A 155 -20.04 -6.94 -4.46
C GLU A 155 -18.63 -7.41 -4.84
N PHE A 156 -17.63 -6.54 -4.71
CA PHE A 156 -16.23 -6.89 -4.94
C PHE A 156 -15.79 -8.05 -4.05
N TYR A 157 -16.08 -7.99 -2.74
CA TYR A 157 -15.75 -9.06 -1.80
C TYR A 157 -16.48 -10.36 -2.13
N CYS A 158 -17.74 -10.29 -2.52
CA CYS A 158 -18.48 -11.48 -2.92
C CYS A 158 -17.87 -12.16 -4.14
N LEU A 159 -17.41 -11.38 -5.11
CA LEU A 159 -16.69 -11.91 -6.28
C LEU A 159 -15.32 -12.49 -5.89
N LEU A 160 -14.58 -11.80 -5.03
CA LEU A 160 -13.24 -12.20 -4.61
C LEU A 160 -13.27 -13.52 -3.81
N PHE A 161 -14.20 -13.65 -2.87
CA PHE A 161 -14.35 -14.83 -2.02
C PHE A 161 -15.30 -15.88 -2.60
N ASN A 162 -15.81 -15.68 -3.82
CA ASN A 162 -16.77 -16.57 -4.49
C ASN A 162 -18.02 -16.84 -3.66
N ILE A 163 -18.51 -15.84 -2.94
CA ILE A 163 -19.71 -15.89 -2.12
C ILE A 163 -20.91 -15.54 -3.00
N LYS A 164 -22.00 -16.30 -2.89
CA LYS A 164 -23.28 -15.96 -3.52
C LYS A 164 -24.10 -15.14 -2.54
N PHE A 165 -24.65 -14.02 -3.02
CA PHE A 165 -25.70 -13.29 -2.32
C PHE A 165 -26.96 -14.14 -2.15
#